data_d1d88c1158f632c2e322412647077187
#
_entry.id   d1d88c1158f632c2e322412647077187
#
_cell.length_a   1.000
_cell.length_b   1.000
_cell.length_c   1.000
_cell.angle_alpha   90.00
_cell.angle_beta   90.00
_cell.angle_gamma   90.00
#
_symmetry.space_group_name_H-M   'P 1'
#
loop_
_entity.id
_entity.type
_entity.pdbx_description
1 polymer ?
#
loop_
_entity_poly.entity_id
_entity_poly.type
_entity_poly.pdbx_seq_one_letter_code
_entity_poly.pdbx_strand_id
1 'polypeptide(L)'
;MTVDAYHEIRRRALERIDGSGLDPQRDTARLIELLRATVDDYQRHAHLGETRSLADPDATVRRLLQSVTYFGPLGDLLARDDVEEIFIEGDRVTFLEAGGRLRGLDVPSSESENRQVVERLIAATDRRLDASHPVSQARILDGSARLTAVIPPVSDHLSATIRRYALRKETLASLVELGSLTRGAADFLSLAMSASTSVIVSGPPGAGKTSFLSALIAAVPSDHCVRACEEIRELHVPIVHGSYYEARPPSLDGGGEISLRQLVKATLAMRPDLIVVGEVRGGEAFELTRAVNAGCGLACTIHANSAPDALDALVNAALMAGENIPERVVRKVFGSSIDLVIHLERDIEPKDGGIRRQTMEIRALVPSLHEDFSSEPLFRRDRLGGPLEWTGSMPPTSLVRRLERALPGQVNLTQVLEGAASW
;
A
#
# COMPACT_ATOMS: atom_id res chain seq x y z
N MET A 1 30.84 -2.59 20.67
CA MET A 1 30.66 -1.37 21.48
C MET A 1 29.66 -1.70 22.56
N THR A 2 29.93 -1.38 23.82
CA THR A 2 28.92 -1.54 24.87
C THR A 2 27.90 -0.42 24.74
N VAL A 3 26.65 -0.72 24.98
CA VAL A 3 25.52 0.24 24.88
C VAL A 3 25.80 1.50 25.69
N ASP A 4 26.41 1.36 26.86
CA ASP A 4 26.77 2.46 27.77
C ASP A 4 27.77 3.47 27.17
N ALA A 5 28.82 3.00 26.49
CA ALA A 5 29.83 3.88 25.89
C ALA A 5 29.23 4.78 24.78
N TYR A 6 28.39 4.22 23.95
CA TYR A 6 27.73 4.97 22.89
C TYR A 6 26.79 6.05 23.44
N HIS A 7 25.98 5.71 24.44
CA HIS A 7 25.06 6.66 25.07
C HIS A 7 25.78 7.85 25.71
N GLU A 8 26.90 7.58 26.37
CA GLU A 8 27.69 8.63 26.98
C GLU A 8 28.31 9.57 25.92
N ILE A 9 28.90 9.02 24.87
CA ILE A 9 29.46 9.82 23.78
C ILE A 9 28.39 10.64 23.10
N ARG A 10 27.22 10.02 22.82
CA ARG A 10 26.08 10.70 22.18
C ARG A 10 25.58 11.86 23.05
N ARG A 11 25.43 11.68 24.37
CA ARG A 11 25.03 12.74 25.28
C ARG A 11 25.99 13.93 25.18
N ARG A 12 27.31 13.69 25.28
CA ARG A 12 28.34 14.72 25.14
C ARG A 12 28.30 15.40 23.77
N ALA A 13 28.06 14.65 22.73
CA ALA A 13 27.94 15.19 21.35
C ALA A 13 26.73 16.12 21.23
N LEU A 14 25.57 15.75 21.75
CA LEU A 14 24.37 16.59 21.73
C LEU A 14 24.59 17.90 22.54
N GLU A 15 25.19 17.83 23.75
CA GLU A 15 25.50 19.01 24.55
C GLU A 15 26.44 19.98 23.80
N ARG A 16 27.42 19.43 23.06
CA ARG A 16 28.34 20.24 22.25
C ARG A 16 27.68 20.85 21.03
N ILE A 17 26.77 20.12 20.36
CA ILE A 17 26.00 20.61 19.21
C ILE A 17 25.09 21.77 19.67
N ASP A 18 24.34 21.58 20.74
CA ASP A 18 23.46 22.62 21.29
C ASP A 18 24.24 23.88 21.71
N GLY A 19 25.42 23.71 22.29
CA GLY A 19 26.30 24.83 22.67
C GLY A 19 27.00 25.52 21.49
N SER A 20 27.09 24.88 20.32
CA SER A 20 27.80 25.40 19.14
C SER A 20 26.93 26.24 18.21
N GLY A 21 25.59 26.11 18.31
CA GLY A 21 24.65 26.74 17.39
C GLY A 21 24.68 26.19 15.95
N LEU A 22 25.32 25.01 15.75
CA LEU A 22 25.37 24.34 14.44
C LEU A 22 23.99 23.78 14.08
N ASP A 23 23.61 23.94 12.83
CA ASP A 23 22.45 23.24 12.25
C ASP A 23 22.90 21.88 11.71
N PRO A 24 22.48 20.75 12.32
CA PRO A 24 22.89 19.42 11.86
C PRO A 24 22.59 19.10 10.41
N GLN A 25 21.67 19.82 9.77
CA GLN A 25 21.29 19.60 8.38
C GLN A 25 22.13 20.43 7.40
N ARG A 26 22.58 21.62 7.83
CA ARG A 26 23.29 22.58 6.95
C ARG A 26 24.80 22.53 7.14
N ASP A 27 25.24 22.28 8.34
CA ASP A 27 26.66 22.38 8.72
C ASP A 27 27.36 21.01 8.80
N THR A 28 27.02 20.07 7.91
CA THR A 28 27.46 18.64 7.97
C THR A 28 28.97 18.50 8.15
N ALA A 29 29.80 19.29 7.46
CA ALA A 29 31.26 19.20 7.59
C ALA A 29 31.74 19.57 8.98
N ARG A 30 31.25 20.68 9.54
CA ARG A 30 31.58 21.13 10.90
C ARG A 30 31.03 20.17 11.97
N LEU A 31 29.85 19.60 11.69
CA LEU A 31 29.26 18.60 12.57
C LEU A 31 30.14 17.36 12.64
N ILE A 32 30.65 16.84 11.52
CA ILE A 32 31.57 15.68 11.49
C ILE A 32 32.85 15.99 12.30
N GLU A 33 33.43 17.18 12.15
CA GLU A 33 34.61 17.59 12.94
C GLU A 33 34.30 17.60 14.45
N LEU A 34 33.15 18.17 14.86
CA LEU A 34 32.74 18.20 16.26
C LEU A 34 32.50 16.78 16.81
N LEU A 35 31.84 15.91 16.04
CA LEU A 35 31.61 14.52 16.46
C LEU A 35 32.91 13.73 16.56
N ARG A 36 33.82 13.91 15.60
CA ARG A 36 35.17 13.28 15.67
C ARG A 36 35.94 13.75 16.86
N ALA A 37 35.97 15.05 17.12
CA ALA A 37 36.61 15.59 18.32
C ALA A 37 36.00 15.05 19.62
N THR A 38 34.72 14.80 19.66
CA THR A 38 34.03 14.21 20.83
C THR A 38 34.39 12.74 21.03
N VAL A 39 34.50 11.96 19.95
CA VAL A 39 34.93 10.55 19.99
C VAL A 39 36.39 10.45 20.38
N ASP A 40 37.27 11.31 19.86
CA ASP A 40 38.70 11.35 20.20
C ASP A 40 38.92 11.73 21.65
N ASP A 41 38.12 12.64 22.19
CA ASP A 41 38.15 13.03 23.60
C ASP A 41 37.76 11.85 24.49
N TYR A 42 36.68 11.15 24.15
CA TYR A 42 36.28 9.93 24.86
C TYR A 42 37.40 8.86 24.83
N GLN A 43 38.02 8.66 23.67
CA GLN A 43 39.07 7.66 23.49
C GLN A 43 40.34 8.01 24.30
N ARG A 44 40.67 9.29 24.44
CA ARG A 44 41.79 9.73 25.35
C ARG A 44 41.52 9.33 26.79
N HIS A 45 40.29 9.55 27.30
CA HIS A 45 39.92 9.12 28.66
C HIS A 45 39.96 7.60 28.81
N ALA A 46 39.63 6.84 27.75
CA ALA A 46 39.74 5.40 27.74
C ALA A 46 41.20 4.92 27.86
N HIS A 47 42.12 5.62 27.18
CA HIS A 47 43.58 5.30 27.32
C HIS A 47 44.14 5.64 28.72
N LEU A 48 43.51 6.55 29.46
CA LEU A 48 43.85 6.85 30.85
C LEU A 48 43.23 5.85 31.84
N GLY A 49 42.45 4.87 31.34
CA GLY A 49 41.81 3.84 32.19
C GLY A 49 40.49 4.28 32.83
N GLU A 50 39.96 5.46 32.49
CA GLU A 50 38.73 6.02 33.05
C GLU A 50 37.47 5.44 32.43
N THR A 51 37.56 5.01 31.13
CA THR A 51 36.46 4.45 30.37
C THR A 51 36.92 3.27 29.50
N ARG A 52 35.96 2.54 28.87
CA ARG A 52 36.31 1.44 27.96
C ARG A 52 36.66 1.98 26.57
N SER A 53 37.76 1.48 26.00
CA SER A 53 38.21 1.80 24.67
C SER A 53 37.19 1.35 23.60
N LEU A 54 37.01 2.16 22.56
CA LEU A 54 36.18 1.85 21.41
C LEU A 54 36.95 0.92 20.44
N ALA A 55 36.29 -0.08 19.93
CA ALA A 55 36.88 -0.99 18.96
C ALA A 55 37.04 -0.32 17.58
N ASP A 56 36.09 0.56 17.19
CA ASP A 56 36.09 1.31 15.94
C ASP A 56 35.56 2.74 16.18
N PRO A 57 36.46 3.72 16.37
CA PRO A 57 36.10 5.12 16.54
C PRO A 57 35.40 5.74 15.31
N ASP A 58 35.82 5.38 14.08
CA ASP A 58 35.25 5.93 12.87
C ASP A 58 33.80 5.40 12.66
N ALA A 59 33.53 4.14 12.97
CA ALA A 59 32.17 3.62 12.99
C ALA A 59 31.30 4.35 14.03
N THR A 60 31.89 4.72 15.18
CA THR A 60 31.20 5.50 16.21
C THR A 60 30.85 6.90 15.71
N VAL A 61 31.79 7.59 15.02
CA VAL A 61 31.51 8.89 14.40
C VAL A 61 30.39 8.80 13.37
N ARG A 62 30.45 7.81 12.47
CA ARG A 62 29.37 7.59 11.48
C ARG A 62 28.01 7.39 12.16
N ARG A 63 27.97 6.56 13.20
CA ARG A 63 26.74 6.29 13.95
C ARG A 63 26.22 7.52 14.70
N LEU A 64 27.11 8.34 15.29
CA LEU A 64 26.71 9.61 15.91
C LEU A 64 26.15 10.57 14.88
N LEU A 65 26.78 10.68 13.71
CA LEU A 65 26.27 11.51 12.61
C LEU A 65 24.86 11.10 12.22
N GLN A 66 24.64 9.81 12.02
CA GLN A 66 23.30 9.28 11.71
C GLN A 66 22.30 9.61 12.83
N SER A 67 22.69 9.51 14.11
CA SER A 67 21.78 9.75 15.24
C SER A 67 21.36 11.21 15.40
N VAL A 68 22.15 12.17 14.92
CA VAL A 68 21.90 13.62 15.04
C VAL A 68 21.38 14.25 13.75
N THR A 69 21.42 13.54 12.62
CA THR A 69 20.84 13.98 11.37
C THR A 69 19.31 13.79 11.35
N TYR A 70 18.62 14.31 10.32
CA TYR A 70 17.17 14.39 10.26
C TYR A 70 16.45 13.06 10.49
N PHE A 71 16.99 11.96 9.96
CA PHE A 71 16.38 10.62 10.05
C PHE A 71 17.10 9.67 11.01
N GLY A 72 18.13 10.16 11.73
CA GLY A 72 18.85 9.36 12.73
C GLY A 72 19.27 7.98 12.23
N PRO A 73 19.14 6.93 13.05
CA PRO A 73 19.53 5.56 12.67
C PRO A 73 18.68 4.94 11.57
N LEU A 74 17.55 5.55 11.22
CA LEU A 74 16.66 5.08 10.16
C LEU A 74 16.97 5.70 8.79
N GLY A 75 17.92 6.65 8.71
CA GLY A 75 18.22 7.40 7.50
C GLY A 75 18.52 6.52 6.29
N ASP A 76 19.39 5.53 6.48
CA ASP A 76 19.78 4.61 5.41
C ASP A 76 18.59 3.73 4.94
N LEU A 77 17.74 3.29 5.87
CA LEU A 77 16.53 2.52 5.51
C LEU A 77 15.51 3.36 4.75
N LEU A 78 15.33 4.61 5.17
CA LEU A 78 14.40 5.54 4.51
C LEU A 78 14.89 5.99 3.13
N ALA A 79 16.18 5.88 2.84
CA ALA A 79 16.76 6.17 1.53
C ALA A 79 16.73 4.99 0.56
N ARG A 80 16.53 3.76 1.04
CA ARG A 80 16.53 2.53 0.22
C ARG A 80 15.19 2.35 -0.48
N ASP A 81 15.21 2.08 -1.79
CA ASP A 81 14.00 1.83 -2.59
C ASP A 81 13.45 0.40 -2.45
N ASP A 82 14.29 -0.53 -1.98
CA ASP A 82 13.92 -1.93 -1.78
C ASP A 82 13.33 -2.22 -0.40
N VAL A 83 13.18 -1.24 0.48
CA VAL A 83 12.50 -1.36 1.79
C VAL A 83 11.02 -1.07 1.63
N GLU A 84 10.17 -2.04 1.92
CA GLU A 84 8.70 -1.90 1.86
C GLU A 84 8.12 -1.38 3.18
N GLU A 85 8.55 -1.93 4.30
CA GLU A 85 8.04 -1.57 5.63
C GLU A 85 9.17 -1.52 6.66
N ILE A 86 9.09 -0.62 7.61
CA ILE A 86 9.99 -0.51 8.76
C ILE A 86 9.13 -0.61 10.02
N PHE A 87 9.47 -1.55 10.90
CA PHE A 87 8.81 -1.78 12.18
C PHE A 87 9.74 -1.34 13.31
N ILE A 88 9.22 -0.52 14.22
CA ILE A 88 9.94 0.04 15.36
C ILE A 88 9.21 -0.38 16.62
N GLU A 89 9.88 -1.13 17.49
CA GLU A 89 9.37 -1.59 18.78
C GLU A 89 10.39 -1.24 19.86
N GLY A 90 10.23 -0.06 20.44
CA GLY A 90 11.19 0.51 21.37
C GLY A 90 12.55 0.73 20.70
N ASP A 91 13.57 0.01 21.16
CA ASP A 91 14.93 0.02 20.63
C ASP A 91 15.16 -0.96 19.46
N ARG A 92 14.22 -1.88 19.24
CA ARG A 92 14.28 -2.87 18.16
C ARG A 92 13.69 -2.30 16.87
N VAL A 93 14.49 -2.28 15.83
CA VAL A 93 14.06 -1.92 14.47
C VAL A 93 14.25 -3.12 13.55
N THR A 94 13.18 -3.48 12.86
CA THR A 94 13.19 -4.48 11.78
C THR A 94 12.57 -3.89 10.53
N PHE A 95 12.91 -4.42 9.36
CA PHE A 95 12.40 -3.94 8.09
C PHE A 95 12.15 -5.07 7.11
N LEU A 96 11.17 -4.87 6.25
CA LEU A 96 10.77 -5.79 5.20
C LEU A 96 11.33 -5.30 3.87
N GLU A 97 12.16 -6.12 3.24
CA GLU A 97 12.67 -5.86 1.88
C GLU A 97 11.66 -6.29 0.81
N ALA A 98 11.74 -5.67 -0.35
CA ALA A 98 11.02 -6.12 -1.54
C ALA A 98 11.33 -7.59 -1.80
N GLY A 99 10.27 -8.43 -1.88
CA GLY A 99 10.45 -9.88 -1.92
C GLY A 99 10.19 -10.58 -0.57
N GLY A 100 9.85 -9.80 0.48
CA GLY A 100 9.31 -10.32 1.74
C GLY A 100 10.32 -10.83 2.75
N ARG A 101 11.59 -10.48 2.61
CA ARG A 101 12.61 -10.84 3.60
C ARG A 101 12.62 -9.84 4.75
N LEU A 102 12.33 -10.32 5.97
CA LEU A 102 12.44 -9.52 7.19
C LEU A 102 13.89 -9.51 7.70
N ARG A 103 14.43 -8.32 7.99
CA ARG A 103 15.78 -8.12 8.54
C ARG A 103 15.74 -7.20 9.75
N GLY A 104 16.75 -7.32 10.60
CA GLY A 104 17.04 -6.36 11.68
C GLY A 104 17.91 -5.22 11.19
N LEU A 105 17.86 -4.10 11.88
CA LEU A 105 18.78 -2.99 11.67
C LEU A 105 20.20 -3.42 12.07
N ASP A 106 21.18 -3.24 11.19
CA ASP A 106 22.57 -3.65 11.44
C ASP A 106 23.22 -2.83 12.57
N VAL A 107 22.81 -1.57 12.71
CA VAL A 107 23.30 -0.66 13.75
C VAL A 107 22.25 -0.54 14.84
N PRO A 108 22.53 -0.98 16.09
CA PRO A 108 21.58 -0.86 17.17
C PRO A 108 21.17 0.60 17.41
N SER A 109 19.89 0.86 17.61
CA SER A 109 19.34 2.15 18.00
C SER A 109 18.80 2.11 19.44
N SER A 110 18.54 3.25 20.02
CA SER A 110 17.81 3.34 21.29
C SER A 110 16.37 3.80 21.05
N GLU A 111 15.48 3.48 21.98
CA GLU A 111 14.09 3.95 21.91
C GLU A 111 14.04 5.49 21.82
N SER A 112 14.89 6.20 22.54
CA SER A 112 14.92 7.66 22.47
C SER A 112 15.32 8.21 21.11
N GLU A 113 16.25 7.54 20.40
CA GLU A 113 16.64 7.90 19.03
C GLU A 113 15.50 7.62 18.06
N ASN A 114 14.90 6.44 18.14
CA ASN A 114 13.78 6.04 17.29
C ASN A 114 12.59 6.98 17.49
N ARG A 115 12.29 7.32 18.74
CA ARG A 115 11.21 8.26 19.09
C ARG A 115 11.45 9.65 18.50
N GLN A 116 12.66 10.19 18.60
CA GLN A 116 12.99 11.49 18.01
C GLN A 116 12.80 11.51 16.51
N VAL A 117 13.15 10.42 15.79
CA VAL A 117 12.93 10.32 14.34
C VAL A 117 11.45 10.29 14.03
N VAL A 118 10.67 9.48 14.74
CA VAL A 118 9.22 9.35 14.55
C VAL A 118 8.53 10.69 14.82
N GLU A 119 8.86 11.36 15.93
CA GLU A 119 8.31 12.67 16.28
C GLU A 119 8.66 13.74 15.23
N ARG A 120 9.88 13.76 14.71
CA ARG A 120 10.28 14.68 13.63
C ARG A 120 9.52 14.43 12.32
N LEU A 121 9.34 13.15 11.96
CA LEU A 121 8.57 12.78 10.75
C LEU A 121 7.10 13.24 10.88
N ILE A 122 6.51 13.12 12.06
CA ILE A 122 5.15 13.57 12.34
C ILE A 122 5.07 15.11 12.41
N ALA A 123 6.05 15.76 13.04
CA ALA A 123 6.08 17.22 13.17
C ALA A 123 6.20 17.96 11.81
N ALA A 124 6.69 17.27 10.77
CA ALA A 124 6.69 17.80 9.39
C ALA A 124 5.28 17.78 8.76
N THR A 125 4.28 17.25 9.46
CA THR A 125 2.89 17.13 9.01
C THR A 125 1.98 18.00 9.89
N ASP A 126 0.68 17.98 9.62
CA ASP A 126 -0.35 18.60 10.46
C ASP A 126 -0.75 17.76 11.69
N ARG A 127 0.00 16.68 11.99
CA ARG A 127 -0.29 15.73 13.05
C ARG A 127 0.60 15.95 14.28
N ARG A 128 0.18 15.39 15.42
CA ARG A 128 0.91 15.40 16.68
C ARG A 128 1.06 13.99 17.23
N LEU A 129 2.15 13.79 17.96
CA LEU A 129 2.40 12.57 18.74
C LEU A 129 2.92 13.01 20.10
N ASP A 130 2.08 13.01 21.10
CA ASP A 130 2.38 13.41 22.47
C ASP A 130 1.47 12.66 23.46
N ALA A 131 1.64 12.89 24.77
CA ALA A 131 0.84 12.22 25.78
C ALA A 131 -0.68 12.46 25.68
N SER A 132 -1.10 13.58 25.05
CA SER A 132 -2.51 13.89 24.79
C SER A 132 -3.01 13.27 23.49
N HIS A 133 -2.09 12.98 22.58
CA HIS A 133 -2.36 12.35 21.27
C HIS A 133 -1.39 11.18 21.09
N PRO A 134 -1.56 10.09 21.87
CA PRO A 134 -0.60 8.99 21.92
C PRO A 134 -0.66 8.07 20.69
N VAL A 135 -1.65 8.22 19.83
CA VAL A 135 -1.79 7.50 18.55
C VAL A 135 -1.80 8.51 17.43
N SER A 136 -0.89 8.36 16.47
CA SER A 136 -0.80 9.24 15.31
C SER A 136 -0.63 8.45 14.03
N GLN A 137 -1.26 8.95 12.98
CA GLN A 137 -1.13 8.42 11.64
C GLN A 137 -0.92 9.59 10.69
N ALA A 138 0.17 9.53 9.94
CA ALA A 138 0.58 10.62 9.06
C ALA A 138 1.14 10.10 7.74
N ARG A 139 0.96 10.89 6.70
CA ARG A 139 1.68 10.75 5.45
C ARG A 139 2.98 11.54 5.56
N ILE A 140 4.11 10.90 5.33
CA ILE A 140 5.45 11.42 5.54
C ILE A 140 6.27 11.35 4.25
N LEU A 141 7.48 11.94 4.25
CA LEU A 141 8.43 11.91 3.12
C LEU A 141 7.79 12.39 1.82
N ASP A 142 7.21 13.59 1.83
CA ASP A 142 6.50 14.19 0.69
C ASP A 142 5.40 13.28 0.10
N GLY A 143 4.82 12.46 0.97
CA GLY A 143 3.75 11.56 0.61
C GLY A 143 4.18 10.21 0.07
N SER A 144 5.48 9.89 0.11
CA SER A 144 5.99 8.59 -0.35
C SER A 144 5.90 7.48 0.69
N ALA A 145 5.49 7.79 1.92
CA ALA A 145 5.33 6.80 2.98
C ALA A 145 4.21 7.18 3.97
N ARG A 146 3.67 6.17 4.64
CA ARG A 146 2.74 6.31 5.77
C ARG A 146 3.42 5.88 7.05
N LEU A 147 3.31 6.70 8.07
CA LEU A 147 3.72 6.39 9.43
C LEU A 147 2.49 6.20 10.30
N THR A 148 2.44 5.10 11.03
CA THR A 148 1.50 4.88 12.14
C THR A 148 2.34 4.71 13.38
N ALA A 149 2.09 5.48 14.44
CA ALA A 149 2.85 5.44 15.68
C ALA A 149 1.95 5.45 16.90
N VAL A 150 2.34 4.71 17.91
CA VAL A 150 1.68 4.63 19.22
C VAL A 150 2.76 4.77 20.30
N ILE A 151 2.48 5.58 21.33
CA ILE A 151 3.38 5.83 22.46
C ILE A 151 2.66 5.67 23.80
N PRO A 152 3.38 5.57 24.92
CA PRO A 152 2.77 5.62 26.25
C PRO A 152 1.84 6.85 26.42
N PRO A 153 0.70 6.74 27.12
CA PRO A 153 0.29 5.61 27.98
C PRO A 153 -0.51 4.51 27.29
N VAL A 154 -0.67 4.52 25.97
CA VAL A 154 -1.48 3.54 25.23
C VAL A 154 -0.66 2.26 24.93
N SER A 155 0.64 2.38 24.83
CA SER A 155 1.60 1.28 24.70
C SER A 155 2.65 1.33 25.81
N ASP A 156 3.38 0.25 26.02
CA ASP A 156 4.46 0.20 27.02
C ASP A 156 5.72 0.97 26.57
N HIS A 157 5.92 1.07 25.27
CA HIS A 157 7.04 1.74 24.59
C HIS A 157 6.59 2.29 23.25
N LEU A 158 7.48 2.98 22.53
CA LEU A 158 7.22 3.37 21.13
C LEU A 158 6.96 2.14 20.28
N SER A 159 5.78 2.08 19.65
CA SER A 159 5.47 1.14 18.57
C SER A 159 5.13 1.94 17.32
N ALA A 160 5.88 1.75 16.24
CA ALA A 160 5.62 2.47 15.01
C ALA A 160 5.90 1.62 13.75
N THR A 161 5.12 1.86 12.72
CA THR A 161 5.31 1.24 11.41
C THR A 161 5.37 2.32 10.34
N ILE A 162 6.45 2.30 9.55
CA ILE A 162 6.58 3.14 8.36
C ILE A 162 6.40 2.23 7.16
N ARG A 163 5.31 2.43 6.41
CA ARG A 163 5.05 1.72 5.16
C ARG A 163 5.35 2.65 4.00
N ARG A 164 6.26 2.24 3.14
CA ARG A 164 6.58 3.00 1.94
C ARG A 164 5.58 2.71 0.84
N TYR A 165 5.16 3.76 0.17
CA TYR A 165 4.41 3.62 -1.06
C TYR A 165 5.41 3.44 -2.19
N ALA A 166 5.73 2.21 -2.52
CA ALA A 166 6.23 1.94 -3.85
C ALA A 166 5.05 2.21 -4.79
N LEU A 167 5.02 3.41 -5.40
CA LEU A 167 4.16 3.67 -6.57
C LEU A 167 4.63 2.70 -7.66
N ARG A 168 4.28 1.43 -7.51
CA ARG A 168 4.62 0.39 -8.47
C ARG A 168 3.80 0.68 -9.71
N LYS A 169 4.48 1.01 -10.78
CA LYS A 169 3.91 1.14 -12.12
C LYS A 169 3.69 -0.25 -12.69
N GLU A 170 2.95 -1.09 -11.97
CA GLU A 170 2.64 -2.43 -12.41
C GLU A 170 1.75 -2.34 -13.65
N THR A 171 2.02 -3.22 -14.59
CA THR A 171 1.21 -3.44 -15.79
C THR A 171 0.75 -4.89 -15.81
N LEU A 172 -0.27 -5.21 -16.61
CA LEU A 172 -0.68 -6.62 -16.78
C LEU A 172 0.48 -7.47 -17.33
N ALA A 173 1.34 -6.88 -18.18
CA ALA A 173 2.54 -7.54 -18.69
C ALA A 173 3.56 -7.85 -17.57
N SER A 174 3.82 -6.91 -16.66
CA SER A 174 4.70 -7.18 -15.52
C SER A 174 4.15 -8.26 -14.59
N LEU A 175 2.83 -8.33 -14.41
CA LEU A 175 2.20 -9.41 -13.64
C LEU A 175 2.34 -10.80 -14.32
N VAL A 176 2.43 -10.85 -15.64
CA VAL A 176 2.76 -12.08 -16.37
C VAL A 176 4.22 -12.49 -16.13
N GLU A 177 5.16 -11.54 -16.20
CA GLU A 177 6.59 -11.79 -15.92
C GLU A 177 6.82 -12.28 -14.49
N LEU A 178 6.06 -11.73 -13.53
CA LEU A 178 6.06 -12.16 -12.12
C LEU A 178 5.34 -13.50 -11.87
N GLY A 179 4.73 -14.10 -12.89
CA GLY A 179 4.02 -15.38 -12.78
C GLY A 179 2.68 -15.29 -12.01
N SER A 180 2.15 -14.08 -11.83
CA SER A 180 0.82 -13.88 -11.23
C SER A 180 -0.30 -14.17 -12.24
N LEU A 181 -0.11 -13.77 -13.50
CA LEU A 181 -1.04 -13.99 -14.61
C LEU A 181 -0.42 -14.86 -15.70
N THR A 182 -1.27 -15.48 -16.51
CA THR A 182 -0.89 -15.99 -17.85
C THR A 182 -1.17 -14.92 -18.91
N ARG A 183 -0.59 -15.07 -20.10
CA ARG A 183 -0.76 -14.15 -21.21
C ARG A 183 -2.26 -14.00 -21.58
N GLY A 184 -2.97 -15.11 -21.75
CA GLY A 184 -4.40 -15.08 -22.07
C GLY A 184 -5.24 -14.37 -21.00
N ALA A 185 -4.93 -14.60 -19.70
CA ALA A 185 -5.60 -13.88 -18.62
C ALA A 185 -5.32 -12.37 -18.66
N ALA A 186 -4.07 -11.96 -18.94
CA ALA A 186 -3.70 -10.56 -19.06
C ALA A 186 -4.37 -9.87 -20.27
N ASP A 187 -4.38 -10.52 -21.42
CA ASP A 187 -5.02 -10.02 -22.63
C ASP A 187 -6.55 -9.91 -22.45
N PHE A 188 -7.16 -10.91 -21.79
CA PHE A 188 -8.59 -10.85 -21.42
C PHE A 188 -8.90 -9.68 -20.48
N LEU A 189 -8.08 -9.46 -19.43
CA LEU A 189 -8.28 -8.35 -18.50
C LEU A 189 -8.07 -6.99 -19.17
N SER A 190 -7.10 -6.87 -20.08
CA SER A 190 -6.90 -5.66 -20.86
C SER A 190 -8.13 -5.35 -21.73
N LEU A 191 -8.68 -6.35 -22.42
CA LEU A 191 -9.92 -6.24 -23.16
C LEU A 191 -11.10 -5.85 -22.26
N ALA A 192 -11.21 -6.46 -21.09
CA ALA A 192 -12.25 -6.15 -20.11
C ALA A 192 -12.19 -4.68 -19.67
N MET A 193 -11.00 -4.16 -19.37
CA MET A 193 -10.83 -2.74 -19.01
C MET A 193 -11.20 -1.81 -20.17
N SER A 194 -10.90 -2.19 -21.42
CA SER A 194 -11.30 -1.44 -22.62
C SER A 194 -12.81 -1.42 -22.83
N ALA A 195 -13.52 -2.43 -22.34
CA ALA A 195 -14.98 -2.51 -22.38
C ALA A 195 -15.67 -1.88 -21.15
N SER A 196 -14.94 -1.11 -20.33
CA SER A 196 -15.43 -0.45 -19.10
C SER A 196 -16.13 -1.43 -18.15
N THR A 197 -15.54 -2.61 -17.93
CA THR A 197 -16.10 -3.61 -17.02
C THR A 197 -15.95 -3.19 -15.56
N SER A 198 -16.88 -3.63 -14.72
CA SER A 198 -16.82 -3.47 -13.28
C SER A 198 -16.08 -4.65 -12.66
N VAL A 199 -14.94 -4.37 -11.98
CA VAL A 199 -14.00 -5.38 -11.50
C VAL A 199 -13.73 -5.23 -10.00
N ILE A 200 -13.79 -6.34 -9.28
CA ILE A 200 -13.37 -6.43 -7.87
C ILE A 200 -12.09 -7.25 -7.78
N VAL A 201 -11.08 -6.73 -7.09
CA VAL A 201 -9.85 -7.45 -6.74
C VAL A 201 -9.88 -7.80 -5.27
N SER A 202 -9.91 -9.08 -4.95
CA SER A 202 -10.01 -9.59 -3.59
C SER A 202 -8.76 -10.37 -3.16
N GLY A 203 -8.59 -10.56 -1.86
CA GLY A 203 -7.53 -11.37 -1.28
C GLY A 203 -7.10 -10.89 0.11
N PRO A 204 -6.26 -11.66 0.81
CA PRO A 204 -5.76 -11.32 2.13
C PRO A 204 -4.85 -10.08 2.11
N PRO A 205 -4.51 -9.51 3.30
CA PRO A 205 -3.52 -8.46 3.42
C PRO A 205 -2.18 -8.86 2.79
N GLY A 206 -1.57 -7.95 2.02
CA GLY A 206 -0.27 -8.21 1.37
C GLY A 206 -0.31 -9.13 0.14
N ALA A 207 -1.48 -9.54 -0.36
CA ALA A 207 -1.62 -10.34 -1.59
C ALA A 207 -1.35 -9.56 -2.88
N GLY A 208 -1.11 -8.24 -2.80
CA GLY A 208 -0.80 -7.40 -3.96
C GLY A 208 -2.03 -6.80 -4.66
N LYS A 209 -3.17 -6.70 -3.97
CA LYS A 209 -4.43 -6.17 -4.52
C LYS A 209 -4.27 -4.78 -5.14
N THR A 210 -3.63 -3.84 -4.44
CA THR A 210 -3.41 -2.46 -4.93
C THR A 210 -2.50 -2.44 -6.15
N SER A 211 -1.44 -3.27 -6.17
CA SER A 211 -0.56 -3.42 -7.33
C SER A 211 -1.31 -3.98 -8.54
N PHE A 212 -2.17 -4.97 -8.30
CA PHE A 212 -3.00 -5.56 -9.35
C PHE A 212 -4.03 -4.53 -9.87
N LEU A 213 -4.67 -3.79 -8.98
CA LEU A 213 -5.60 -2.72 -9.36
C LEU A 213 -4.89 -1.64 -10.19
N SER A 214 -3.65 -1.26 -9.83
CA SER A 214 -2.83 -0.33 -10.62
C SER A 214 -2.57 -0.86 -12.04
N ALA A 215 -2.28 -2.17 -12.18
CA ALA A 215 -2.08 -2.82 -13.48
C ALA A 215 -3.35 -2.83 -14.34
N LEU A 216 -4.52 -3.02 -13.72
CA LEU A 216 -5.82 -2.92 -14.41
C LEU A 216 -6.08 -1.49 -14.91
N ILE A 217 -5.82 -0.48 -14.06
CA ILE A 217 -6.00 0.93 -14.43
C ILE A 217 -5.06 1.31 -15.58
N ALA A 218 -3.83 0.81 -15.59
CA ALA A 218 -2.88 1.05 -16.67
C ALA A 218 -3.34 0.47 -18.03
N ALA A 219 -4.27 -0.48 -18.02
CA ALA A 219 -4.87 -1.07 -19.22
C ALA A 219 -6.16 -0.34 -19.69
N VAL A 220 -6.61 0.69 -18.96
CA VAL A 220 -7.77 1.50 -19.38
C VAL A 220 -7.39 2.38 -20.57
N PRO A 221 -8.26 2.54 -21.57
CA PRO A 221 -7.99 3.44 -22.70
C PRO A 221 -7.68 4.87 -22.26
N SER A 222 -6.77 5.53 -22.95
CA SER A 222 -6.24 6.85 -22.58
C SER A 222 -7.27 7.99 -22.67
N ASP A 223 -8.35 7.79 -23.39
CA ASP A 223 -9.47 8.74 -23.55
C ASP A 223 -10.56 8.61 -22.47
N HIS A 224 -10.45 7.60 -21.61
CA HIS A 224 -11.37 7.42 -20.49
C HIS A 224 -11.10 8.39 -19.35
N CYS A 225 -12.18 8.85 -18.73
CA CYS A 225 -12.17 9.67 -17.54
C CYS A 225 -12.12 8.79 -16.28
N VAL A 226 -10.97 8.66 -15.65
CA VAL A 226 -10.76 7.83 -14.45
C VAL A 226 -10.71 8.68 -13.19
N ARG A 227 -11.47 8.31 -12.16
CA ARG A 227 -11.48 8.96 -10.84
C ARG A 227 -11.13 7.95 -9.77
N ALA A 228 -9.92 8.09 -9.19
CA ALA A 228 -9.44 7.21 -8.14
C ALA A 228 -9.61 7.87 -6.76
N CYS A 229 -10.30 7.19 -5.86
CA CYS A 229 -10.56 7.60 -4.49
C CYS A 229 -9.90 6.61 -3.53
N GLU A 230 -9.10 7.12 -2.60
CA GLU A 230 -8.39 6.31 -1.61
C GLU A 230 -8.42 6.99 -0.23
N GLU A 231 -8.37 6.22 0.83
CA GLU A 231 -8.11 6.78 2.16
C GLU A 231 -6.70 7.36 2.23
N ILE A 232 -5.75 6.67 1.64
CA ILE A 232 -4.36 7.09 1.51
C ILE A 232 -3.89 6.68 0.12
N ARG A 233 -3.28 7.61 -0.57
CA ARG A 233 -2.87 7.43 -1.97
C ARG A 233 -1.77 6.40 -2.13
N GLU A 234 -2.08 5.28 -2.76
CA GLU A 234 -1.16 4.22 -3.15
C GLU A 234 -1.18 3.96 -4.68
N LEU A 235 -2.29 4.25 -5.34
CA LEU A 235 -2.50 3.97 -6.76
C LEU A 235 -1.72 4.94 -7.66
N HIS A 236 -1.23 4.41 -8.77
CA HIS A 236 -0.74 5.18 -9.90
C HIS A 236 -1.71 5.05 -11.08
N VAL A 237 -2.27 6.16 -11.57
CA VAL A 237 -3.17 6.21 -12.73
C VAL A 237 -2.45 6.91 -13.89
N PRO A 238 -1.86 6.18 -14.84
CA PRO A 238 -1.11 6.75 -15.95
C PRO A 238 -2.05 7.20 -17.09
N ILE A 239 -3.19 7.79 -16.77
CA ILE A 239 -4.25 8.19 -17.72
C ILE A 239 -4.28 9.71 -17.79
N VAL A 240 -4.35 10.27 -19.00
CA VAL A 240 -4.36 11.73 -19.23
C VAL A 240 -5.54 12.41 -18.51
N HIS A 241 -6.72 11.81 -18.55
CA HIS A 241 -7.92 12.28 -17.84
C HIS A 241 -8.12 11.60 -16.50
N GLY A 242 -7.03 11.09 -15.87
CA GLY A 242 -7.02 10.50 -14.55
C GLY A 242 -6.87 11.54 -13.45
N SER A 243 -7.62 11.38 -12.37
CA SER A 243 -7.48 12.21 -11.16
C SER A 243 -7.54 11.36 -9.91
N TYR A 244 -6.77 11.79 -8.90
CA TYR A 244 -6.73 11.17 -7.59
C TYR A 244 -7.41 12.04 -6.57
N TYR A 245 -8.08 11.39 -5.65
CA TYR A 245 -8.72 12.01 -4.50
C TYR A 245 -8.35 11.21 -3.27
N GLU A 246 -7.82 11.88 -2.27
CA GLU A 246 -7.39 11.28 -1.01
C GLU A 246 -8.29 11.80 0.12
N ALA A 247 -8.77 10.89 0.96
CA ALA A 247 -9.55 11.23 2.13
C ALA A 247 -8.71 12.05 3.10
N ARG A 248 -9.36 13.01 3.76
CA ARG A 248 -8.73 13.82 4.78
C ARG A 248 -9.35 13.49 6.14
N PRO A 249 -8.61 12.89 7.06
CA PRO A 249 -9.10 12.68 8.41
C PRO A 249 -9.33 14.04 9.10
N PRO A 250 -10.17 14.08 10.17
CA PRO A 250 -10.44 15.31 10.87
C PRO A 250 -9.17 15.97 11.38
N SER A 251 -9.14 17.30 11.40
CA SER A 251 -8.08 18.09 12.02
C SER A 251 -8.11 17.89 13.55
N LEU A 252 -7.07 18.37 14.25
CA LEU A 252 -7.00 18.29 15.71
C LEU A 252 -8.21 18.93 16.40
N ASP A 253 -8.85 19.92 15.76
CA ASP A 253 -10.05 20.60 16.25
C ASP A 253 -11.35 19.84 15.89
N GLY A 254 -11.25 18.64 15.30
CA GLY A 254 -12.37 17.79 14.89
C GLY A 254 -13.08 18.23 13.60
N GLY A 255 -12.60 19.30 12.94
CA GLY A 255 -13.20 19.83 11.70
C GLY A 255 -12.48 19.34 10.44
N GLY A 256 -13.11 19.62 9.28
CA GLY A 256 -12.48 19.48 7.96
C GLY A 256 -12.26 18.03 7.49
N GLU A 257 -12.92 17.05 8.09
CA GLU A 257 -12.91 15.67 7.60
C GLU A 257 -13.54 15.59 6.20
N ILE A 258 -12.88 14.82 5.33
CA ILE A 258 -13.42 14.41 4.03
C ILE A 258 -13.26 12.90 3.94
N SER A 259 -14.35 12.17 4.19
CA SER A 259 -14.33 10.71 4.17
C SER A 259 -14.24 10.15 2.74
N LEU A 260 -13.79 8.90 2.61
CA LEU A 260 -13.78 8.19 1.33
C LEU A 260 -15.18 8.15 0.69
N ARG A 261 -16.24 7.97 1.50
CA ARG A 261 -17.62 8.03 1.05
C ARG A 261 -17.98 9.38 0.41
N GLN A 262 -17.56 10.48 1.03
CA GLN A 262 -17.79 11.84 0.48
C GLN A 262 -17.05 12.04 -0.84
N LEU A 263 -15.81 11.52 -0.96
CA LEU A 263 -15.03 11.58 -2.20
C LEU A 263 -15.73 10.82 -3.34
N VAL A 264 -16.13 9.57 -3.11
CA VAL A 264 -16.84 8.75 -4.11
C VAL A 264 -18.11 9.47 -4.55
N LYS A 265 -18.90 10.01 -3.60
CA LYS A 265 -20.09 10.79 -3.92
C LYS A 265 -19.80 12.03 -4.77
N ALA A 266 -18.73 12.76 -4.47
CA ALA A 266 -18.35 13.94 -5.21
C ALA A 266 -17.87 13.61 -6.63
N THR A 267 -17.10 12.53 -6.79
CA THR A 267 -16.57 12.10 -8.11
C THR A 267 -17.65 11.61 -9.05
N LEU A 268 -18.77 11.09 -8.54
CA LEU A 268 -19.95 10.76 -9.37
C LEU A 268 -20.48 11.95 -10.17
N ALA A 269 -20.42 13.15 -9.60
CA ALA A 269 -20.85 14.38 -10.27
C ALA A 269 -19.85 14.84 -11.37
N MET A 270 -18.65 14.23 -11.43
CA MET A 270 -17.57 14.59 -12.39
C MET A 270 -17.58 13.74 -13.66
N ARG A 271 -18.67 13.01 -13.92
CA ARG A 271 -18.91 12.22 -15.12
C ARG A 271 -17.78 11.24 -15.46
N PRO A 272 -17.40 10.35 -14.53
CA PRO A 272 -16.35 9.35 -14.76
C PRO A 272 -16.85 8.24 -15.68
N ASP A 273 -15.94 7.71 -16.52
CA ASP A 273 -16.13 6.45 -17.24
C ASP A 273 -15.79 5.27 -16.31
N LEU A 274 -14.81 5.46 -15.41
CA LEU A 274 -14.39 4.49 -14.41
C LEU A 274 -14.17 5.17 -13.06
N ILE A 275 -14.85 4.69 -12.02
CA ILE A 275 -14.52 4.99 -10.62
C ILE A 275 -13.63 3.89 -10.06
N VAL A 276 -12.54 4.32 -9.43
CA VAL A 276 -11.61 3.43 -8.75
C VAL A 276 -11.65 3.72 -7.26
N VAL A 277 -11.82 2.68 -6.44
CA VAL A 277 -11.68 2.79 -4.99
C VAL A 277 -10.54 1.88 -4.54
N GLY A 278 -9.49 2.50 -3.97
CA GLY A 278 -8.27 1.78 -3.57
C GLY A 278 -8.58 0.57 -2.69
N GLU A 279 -9.41 0.76 -1.68
CA GLU A 279 -9.93 -0.31 -0.83
C GLU A 279 -11.32 0.03 -0.29
N VAL A 280 -12.23 -0.93 -0.40
CA VAL A 280 -13.59 -0.83 0.17
C VAL A 280 -13.62 -1.50 1.53
N ARG A 281 -14.04 -0.73 2.56
CA ARG A 281 -14.10 -1.19 3.96
C ARG A 281 -15.40 -0.82 4.67
N GLY A 282 -16.15 0.13 4.16
CA GLY A 282 -17.30 0.71 4.84
C GLY A 282 -18.33 1.33 3.92
N GLY A 283 -18.98 2.38 4.40
CA GLY A 283 -20.14 3.01 3.76
C GLY A 283 -19.91 3.60 2.36
N GLU A 284 -18.68 3.76 1.90
CA GLU A 284 -18.37 4.14 0.52
C GLU A 284 -18.90 3.12 -0.50
N ALA A 285 -18.99 1.82 -0.11
CA ALA A 285 -19.57 0.78 -0.92
C ALA A 285 -21.02 1.08 -1.34
N PHE A 286 -21.77 1.80 -0.50
CA PHE A 286 -23.12 2.23 -0.85
C PHE A 286 -23.12 3.23 -2.01
N GLU A 287 -22.21 4.18 -2.03
CA GLU A 287 -22.11 5.14 -3.14
C GLU A 287 -21.71 4.45 -4.45
N LEU A 288 -21.00 3.31 -4.39
CA LEU A 288 -20.66 2.50 -5.56
C LEU A 288 -21.92 1.90 -6.21
N THR A 289 -22.97 1.57 -5.44
CA THR A 289 -24.25 1.12 -6.02
C THR A 289 -24.85 2.19 -6.95
N ARG A 290 -24.65 3.46 -6.62
CA ARG A 290 -25.12 4.60 -7.42
C ARG A 290 -24.28 4.78 -8.68
N ALA A 291 -22.96 4.58 -8.57
CA ALA A 291 -22.03 4.64 -9.70
C ALA A 291 -22.41 3.64 -10.79
N VAL A 292 -22.54 2.38 -10.39
CA VAL A 292 -22.84 1.30 -11.34
C VAL A 292 -24.25 1.43 -11.94
N ASN A 293 -25.24 1.91 -11.17
CA ASN A 293 -26.56 2.22 -11.69
C ASN A 293 -26.57 3.37 -12.71
N ALA A 294 -25.62 4.29 -12.60
CA ALA A 294 -25.44 5.36 -13.59
C ALA A 294 -24.69 4.91 -14.86
N GLY A 295 -24.29 3.64 -14.94
CA GLY A 295 -23.56 3.08 -16.08
C GLY A 295 -22.05 3.36 -16.05
N CYS A 296 -21.52 3.84 -14.92
CA CYS A 296 -20.10 4.02 -14.71
C CYS A 296 -19.43 2.66 -14.41
N GLY A 297 -18.27 2.39 -15.01
CA GLY A 297 -17.43 1.26 -14.63
C GLY A 297 -16.90 1.42 -13.20
N LEU A 298 -16.64 0.30 -12.54
CA LEU A 298 -16.11 0.24 -11.19
C LEU A 298 -14.85 -0.64 -11.13
N ALA A 299 -13.80 -0.17 -10.45
CA ALA A 299 -12.70 -1.03 -10.07
C ALA A 299 -12.36 -0.77 -8.60
N CYS A 300 -12.30 -1.82 -7.77
CA CYS A 300 -11.97 -1.65 -6.36
C CYS A 300 -11.22 -2.87 -5.81
N THR A 301 -10.57 -2.68 -4.65
CA THR A 301 -10.08 -3.81 -3.86
C THR A 301 -10.94 -4.04 -2.62
N ILE A 302 -10.99 -5.28 -2.16
CA ILE A 302 -11.67 -5.66 -0.93
C ILE A 302 -10.94 -6.82 -0.24
N HIS A 303 -10.94 -6.84 1.09
CA HIS A 303 -10.45 -7.99 1.83
C HIS A 303 -11.49 -9.11 1.82
N ALA A 304 -11.10 -10.28 1.32
CA ALA A 304 -11.91 -11.50 1.37
C ALA A 304 -11.02 -12.75 1.26
N ASN A 305 -11.53 -13.88 1.72
CA ASN A 305 -10.83 -15.18 1.69
C ASN A 305 -11.09 -15.98 0.41
N SER A 306 -12.08 -15.58 -0.38
CA SER A 306 -12.40 -16.15 -1.68
C SER A 306 -13.08 -15.13 -2.58
N ALA A 307 -13.22 -15.43 -3.88
CA ALA A 307 -13.96 -14.55 -4.80
C ALA A 307 -15.46 -14.44 -4.46
N PRO A 308 -16.18 -15.51 -4.08
CA PRO A 308 -17.55 -15.38 -3.57
C PRO A 308 -17.65 -14.51 -2.32
N ASP A 309 -16.78 -14.70 -1.31
CA ASP A 309 -16.77 -13.90 -0.08
C ASP A 309 -16.56 -12.39 -0.36
N ALA A 310 -15.87 -12.06 -1.45
CA ALA A 310 -15.67 -10.67 -1.83
C ALA A 310 -16.97 -9.92 -2.14
N LEU A 311 -17.94 -10.61 -2.75
CA LEU A 311 -19.25 -10.04 -3.06
C LEU A 311 -20.07 -9.83 -1.79
N ASP A 312 -20.04 -10.79 -0.87
CA ASP A 312 -20.70 -10.67 0.43
C ASP A 312 -20.07 -9.55 1.28
N ALA A 313 -18.74 -9.45 1.27
CA ALA A 313 -18.03 -8.38 1.95
C ALA A 313 -18.42 -6.99 1.38
N LEU A 314 -18.58 -6.86 0.06
CA LEU A 314 -19.03 -5.63 -0.58
C LEU A 314 -20.46 -5.25 -0.17
N VAL A 315 -21.37 -6.23 -0.10
CA VAL A 315 -22.74 -6.01 0.38
C VAL A 315 -22.74 -5.57 1.83
N ASN A 316 -22.00 -6.27 2.70
CA ASN A 316 -21.88 -5.92 4.11
C ASN A 316 -21.32 -4.51 4.30
N ALA A 317 -20.29 -4.12 3.55
CA ALA A 317 -19.75 -2.77 3.58
C ALA A 317 -20.81 -1.72 3.17
N ALA A 318 -21.59 -1.99 2.13
CA ALA A 318 -22.67 -1.09 1.71
C ALA A 318 -23.77 -0.94 2.79
N LEU A 319 -24.11 -2.00 3.50
CA LEU A 319 -25.08 -1.97 4.60
C LEU A 319 -24.56 -1.18 5.80
N MET A 320 -23.26 -1.13 6.03
CA MET A 320 -22.64 -0.30 7.08
C MET A 320 -22.81 1.22 6.84
N ALA A 321 -23.25 1.63 5.67
CA ALA A 321 -23.56 3.04 5.40
C ALA A 321 -24.70 3.61 6.25
N GLY A 322 -25.46 2.75 6.93
CA GLY A 322 -26.59 3.14 7.79
C GLY A 322 -27.83 3.59 7.01
N GLU A 323 -27.86 3.36 5.71
CA GLU A 323 -29.01 3.67 4.87
C GLU A 323 -30.09 2.58 5.06
N ASN A 324 -31.36 2.99 5.14
CA ASN A 324 -32.47 2.05 5.32
C ASN A 324 -32.83 1.32 4.00
N ILE A 325 -31.89 0.48 3.53
CA ILE A 325 -32.06 -0.27 2.29
C ILE A 325 -31.99 -1.77 2.60
N PRO A 326 -32.94 -2.57 2.14
CA PRO A 326 -32.88 -4.01 2.31
C PRO A 326 -31.68 -4.62 1.61
N GLU A 327 -31.02 -5.59 2.24
CA GLU A 327 -29.86 -6.31 1.72
C GLU A 327 -30.10 -6.85 0.30
N ARG A 328 -31.28 -7.43 0.05
CA ARG A 328 -31.67 -7.95 -1.26
C ARG A 328 -31.55 -6.91 -2.40
N VAL A 329 -31.78 -5.62 -2.10
CA VAL A 329 -31.67 -4.56 -3.10
C VAL A 329 -30.21 -4.30 -3.43
N VAL A 330 -29.35 -4.25 -2.40
CA VAL A 330 -27.89 -4.09 -2.57
C VAL A 330 -27.32 -5.28 -3.36
N ARG A 331 -27.67 -6.51 -2.99
CA ARG A 331 -27.28 -7.73 -3.71
C ARG A 331 -27.70 -7.69 -5.18
N LYS A 332 -28.95 -7.30 -5.46
CA LYS A 332 -29.44 -7.20 -6.83
C LYS A 332 -28.66 -6.16 -7.64
N VAL A 333 -28.36 -5.00 -7.07
CA VAL A 333 -27.60 -3.96 -7.76
C VAL A 333 -26.20 -4.45 -8.08
N PHE A 334 -25.45 -4.97 -7.11
CA PHE A 334 -24.11 -5.49 -7.37
C PHE A 334 -24.09 -6.69 -8.29
N GLY A 335 -25.02 -7.65 -8.13
CA GLY A 335 -25.12 -8.83 -8.98
C GLY A 335 -25.45 -8.54 -10.45
N SER A 336 -26.08 -7.39 -10.73
CA SER A 336 -26.35 -6.95 -12.10
C SER A 336 -25.27 -6.05 -12.71
N SER A 337 -24.35 -5.56 -11.89
CA SER A 337 -23.42 -4.49 -12.27
C SER A 337 -21.96 -4.86 -12.17
N ILE A 338 -21.60 -5.80 -11.29
CA ILE A 338 -20.24 -6.34 -11.21
C ILE A 338 -20.09 -7.39 -12.31
N ASP A 339 -19.05 -7.24 -13.12
CA ASP A 339 -18.74 -8.16 -14.22
C ASP A 339 -17.75 -9.25 -13.81
N LEU A 340 -16.68 -8.86 -13.09
CA LEU A 340 -15.57 -9.75 -12.76
C LEU A 340 -15.17 -9.65 -11.28
N VAL A 341 -14.80 -10.78 -10.72
CA VAL A 341 -14.10 -10.86 -9.43
C VAL A 341 -12.78 -11.60 -9.64
N ILE A 342 -11.69 -10.99 -9.18
CA ILE A 342 -10.33 -11.53 -9.23
C ILE A 342 -9.89 -11.79 -7.82
N HIS A 343 -9.48 -13.03 -7.52
CA HIS A 343 -8.99 -13.40 -6.21
C HIS A 343 -7.49 -13.67 -6.23
N LEU A 344 -6.78 -13.01 -5.31
CA LEU A 344 -5.34 -13.13 -5.14
C LEU A 344 -5.02 -13.84 -3.83
N GLU A 345 -3.96 -14.64 -3.85
CA GLU A 345 -3.39 -15.22 -2.65
C GLU A 345 -1.88 -14.95 -2.57
N ARG A 346 -1.33 -15.15 -1.37
CA ARG A 346 0.10 -15.08 -1.11
C ARG A 346 0.58 -16.32 -0.38
N ASP A 347 1.76 -16.80 -0.76
CA ASP A 347 2.53 -17.79 -0.02
C ASP A 347 3.61 -17.07 0.78
N ILE A 348 3.64 -17.26 2.09
CA ILE A 348 4.57 -16.57 2.99
C ILE A 348 5.88 -17.34 3.13
N GLU A 349 5.87 -18.64 2.85
CA GLU A 349 7.03 -19.53 2.94
C GLU A 349 7.18 -20.41 1.69
N PRO A 350 7.35 -19.82 0.49
CA PRO A 350 7.63 -20.63 -0.67
C PRO A 350 8.98 -21.32 -0.51
N LYS A 351 9.10 -22.56 -1.00
CA LYS A 351 10.31 -23.40 -0.88
C LYS A 351 11.58 -22.75 -1.47
N ASP A 352 11.40 -21.78 -2.32
CA ASP A 352 12.43 -21.01 -3.04
C ASP A 352 12.82 -19.69 -2.34
N GLY A 353 12.21 -19.40 -1.19
CA GLY A 353 12.41 -18.15 -0.42
C GLY A 353 11.75 -16.92 -1.06
N GLY A 354 11.19 -16.07 -0.24
CA GLY A 354 10.48 -14.86 -0.68
C GLY A 354 8.96 -14.96 -0.49
N ILE A 355 8.22 -13.95 -0.96
CA ILE A 355 6.74 -13.96 -0.97
C ILE A 355 6.26 -14.17 -2.40
N ARG A 356 5.48 -15.23 -2.62
CA ARG A 356 4.80 -15.46 -3.88
C ARG A 356 3.38 -14.89 -3.80
N ARG A 357 3.05 -13.97 -4.72
CA ARG A 357 1.73 -13.34 -4.84
C ARG A 357 1.14 -13.74 -6.19
N GLN A 358 -0.01 -14.40 -6.20
CA GLN A 358 -0.56 -14.98 -7.43
C GLN A 358 -2.07 -14.85 -7.51
N THR A 359 -2.57 -14.70 -8.74
CA THR A 359 -3.99 -14.82 -9.04
C THR A 359 -4.41 -16.28 -8.92
N MET A 360 -5.41 -16.55 -8.08
CA MET A 360 -5.97 -17.88 -7.92
C MET A 360 -7.15 -18.12 -8.86
N GLU A 361 -8.00 -17.12 -9.03
CA GLU A 361 -9.13 -17.24 -9.94
C GLU A 361 -9.57 -15.87 -10.48
N ILE A 362 -10.14 -15.91 -11.68
CA ILE A 362 -10.88 -14.82 -12.31
C ILE A 362 -12.26 -15.37 -12.63
N ARG A 363 -13.29 -14.81 -12.02
CA ARG A 363 -14.67 -15.25 -12.17
C ARG A 363 -15.51 -14.17 -12.84
N ALA A 364 -16.42 -14.57 -13.73
CA ALA A 364 -17.44 -13.69 -14.25
C ALA A 364 -18.75 -13.88 -13.49
N LEU A 365 -19.40 -12.79 -13.10
CA LEU A 365 -20.73 -12.84 -12.51
C LEU A 365 -21.76 -13.18 -13.59
N VAL A 366 -22.62 -14.13 -13.23
CA VAL A 366 -23.76 -14.53 -14.07
C VAL A 366 -25.00 -13.83 -13.53
N PRO A 367 -25.74 -13.06 -14.36
CA PRO A 367 -27.00 -12.48 -13.91
C PRO A 367 -27.95 -13.56 -13.38
N SER A 368 -28.32 -13.44 -12.12
CA SER A 368 -29.20 -14.40 -11.43
C SER A 368 -30.53 -13.75 -11.09
N LEU A 369 -31.63 -14.52 -11.21
CA LEU A 369 -32.94 -14.13 -10.70
C LEU A 369 -33.08 -14.40 -9.20
N HIS A 370 -32.14 -15.15 -8.62
CA HIS A 370 -32.09 -15.48 -7.19
C HIS A 370 -31.36 -14.38 -6.42
N GLU A 371 -31.56 -14.36 -5.11
CA GLU A 371 -30.92 -13.39 -4.22
C GLU A 371 -29.41 -13.63 -4.06
N ASP A 372 -28.95 -14.85 -4.30
CA ASP A 372 -27.54 -15.22 -4.22
C ASP A 372 -26.75 -14.89 -5.49
N PHE A 373 -25.49 -14.49 -5.28
CA PHE A 373 -24.57 -14.27 -6.39
C PHE A 373 -24.24 -15.60 -7.10
N SER A 374 -24.29 -15.57 -8.41
CA SER A 374 -23.82 -16.67 -9.26
C SER A 374 -22.62 -16.22 -10.06
N SER A 375 -21.58 -17.04 -10.15
CA SER A 375 -20.36 -16.70 -10.89
C SER A 375 -19.72 -17.95 -11.47
N GLU A 376 -19.14 -17.78 -12.67
CA GLU A 376 -18.42 -18.83 -13.40
C GLU A 376 -16.92 -18.55 -13.38
N PRO A 377 -16.06 -19.54 -13.03
CA PRO A 377 -14.63 -19.37 -13.14
C PRO A 377 -14.20 -19.34 -14.61
N LEU A 378 -13.57 -18.26 -15.05
CA LEU A 378 -12.97 -18.15 -16.38
C LEU A 378 -11.53 -18.65 -16.38
N PHE A 379 -10.76 -18.22 -15.37
CA PHE A 379 -9.40 -18.70 -15.13
C PHE A 379 -9.29 -19.21 -13.71
N ARG A 380 -8.55 -20.30 -13.52
CA ARG A 380 -8.35 -20.91 -12.23
C ARG A 380 -6.94 -21.47 -12.08
N ARG A 381 -6.43 -21.35 -10.90
CA ARG A 381 -5.19 -21.95 -10.42
C ARG A 381 -5.54 -22.90 -9.28
N ASP A 382 -5.21 -24.18 -9.38
CA ASP A 382 -5.59 -25.16 -8.36
C ASP A 382 -4.77 -25.04 -7.07
N ARG A 383 -3.54 -24.52 -7.16
CA ARG A 383 -2.65 -24.30 -6.02
C ARG A 383 -1.65 -23.22 -6.30
N LEU A 384 -1.20 -22.52 -5.28
CA LEU A 384 -0.09 -21.58 -5.38
C LEU A 384 1.14 -22.26 -6.03
N GLY A 385 1.78 -21.56 -6.97
CA GLY A 385 2.88 -22.10 -7.78
C GLY A 385 2.45 -22.96 -8.96
N GLY A 386 1.18 -23.32 -9.09
CA GLY A 386 0.64 -24.00 -10.27
C GLY A 386 0.35 -23.02 -11.43
N PRO A 387 -0.03 -23.50 -12.61
CA PRO A 387 -0.45 -22.65 -13.72
C PRO A 387 -1.83 -22.02 -13.45
N LEU A 388 -2.05 -20.82 -13.97
CA LEU A 388 -3.38 -20.21 -14.05
C LEU A 388 -3.95 -20.57 -15.43
N GLU A 389 -4.97 -21.40 -15.48
CA GLU A 389 -5.49 -21.94 -16.74
C GLU A 389 -6.89 -21.42 -17.04
N TRP A 390 -7.19 -21.22 -18.31
CA TRP A 390 -8.57 -21.01 -18.75
C TRP A 390 -9.37 -22.28 -18.55
N THR A 391 -10.56 -22.15 -17.95
CA THR A 391 -11.42 -23.30 -17.59
C THR A 391 -12.23 -23.87 -18.79
N GLY A 392 -12.19 -23.20 -19.94
CA GLY A 392 -13.09 -23.48 -21.06
C GLY A 392 -14.44 -22.76 -20.96
N SER A 393 -14.74 -22.10 -19.84
CA SER A 393 -15.98 -21.34 -19.65
C SER A 393 -15.91 -19.99 -20.38
N MET A 394 -17.07 -19.58 -20.91
CA MET A 394 -17.24 -18.26 -21.54
C MET A 394 -17.91 -17.29 -20.54
N PRO A 395 -17.60 -15.98 -20.61
CA PRO A 395 -18.33 -14.99 -19.85
C PRO A 395 -19.83 -14.98 -20.22
N PRO A 396 -20.70 -14.44 -19.35
CA PRO A 396 -22.13 -14.28 -19.68
C PRO A 396 -22.33 -13.51 -20.99
N THR A 397 -23.39 -13.82 -21.73
CA THR A 397 -23.68 -13.24 -23.05
C THR A 397 -23.69 -11.70 -23.05
N SER A 398 -24.14 -11.08 -21.96
CA SER A 398 -24.14 -9.62 -21.81
C SER A 398 -22.73 -9.05 -21.82
N LEU A 399 -21.79 -9.72 -21.11
CA LEU A 399 -20.38 -9.32 -21.07
C LEU A 399 -19.68 -9.66 -22.41
N VAL A 400 -19.93 -10.85 -22.99
CA VAL A 400 -19.38 -11.23 -24.29
C VAL A 400 -19.68 -10.16 -25.35
N ARG A 401 -20.93 -9.69 -25.44
CA ARG A 401 -21.33 -8.64 -26.42
C ARG A 401 -20.57 -7.33 -26.21
N ARG A 402 -20.22 -6.98 -24.97
CA ARG A 402 -19.43 -5.77 -24.67
C ARG A 402 -17.98 -5.96 -25.08
N LEU A 403 -17.39 -7.10 -24.75
CA LEU A 403 -16.01 -7.45 -25.11
C LEU A 403 -15.83 -7.54 -26.64
N GLU A 404 -16.75 -8.19 -27.35
CA GLU A 404 -16.68 -8.33 -28.81
C GLU A 404 -16.76 -6.98 -29.56
N ARG A 405 -17.42 -5.98 -28.99
CA ARG A 405 -17.41 -4.62 -29.57
C ARG A 405 -16.07 -3.93 -29.49
N ALA A 406 -15.26 -4.27 -28.49
CA ALA A 406 -13.92 -3.73 -28.32
C ALA A 406 -12.86 -4.51 -29.13
N LEU A 407 -13.18 -5.74 -29.57
CA LEU A 407 -12.24 -6.57 -30.34
C LEU A 407 -12.11 -6.07 -31.79
N PRO A 408 -10.89 -6.10 -32.38
CA PRO A 408 -10.71 -5.96 -33.83
C PRO A 408 -11.40 -7.09 -34.57
N GLY A 409 -11.98 -6.82 -35.74
CA GLY A 409 -12.81 -7.79 -36.47
C GLY A 409 -12.14 -9.09 -36.94
N GLN A 410 -10.84 -9.26 -36.70
CA GLN A 410 -10.07 -10.46 -37.05
C GLN A 410 -9.78 -11.38 -35.84
N VAL A 411 -10.09 -10.94 -34.61
CA VAL A 411 -9.81 -11.67 -33.37
C VAL A 411 -11.12 -12.03 -32.70
N ASN A 412 -11.26 -13.27 -32.23
CA ASN A 412 -12.42 -13.68 -31.45
C ASN A 412 -12.06 -13.84 -29.95
N LEU A 413 -13.06 -13.75 -29.09
CA LEU A 413 -12.87 -13.81 -27.64
C LEU A 413 -12.23 -15.12 -27.17
N THR A 414 -12.55 -16.25 -27.80
CA THR A 414 -11.97 -17.57 -27.47
C THR A 414 -10.44 -17.56 -27.68
N GLN A 415 -9.97 -16.98 -28.78
CA GLN A 415 -8.53 -16.87 -29.04
C GLN A 415 -7.80 -16.02 -28.00
N VAL A 416 -8.46 -14.98 -27.48
CA VAL A 416 -7.90 -14.16 -26.37
C VAL A 416 -7.83 -14.98 -25.08
N LEU A 417 -8.91 -15.69 -24.73
CA LEU A 417 -8.96 -16.53 -23.52
C LEU A 417 -7.94 -17.67 -23.54
N GLU A 418 -7.71 -18.28 -24.71
CA GLU A 418 -6.70 -19.30 -24.93
C GLU A 418 -5.26 -18.75 -24.93
N GLY A 419 -5.10 -17.43 -25.03
CA GLY A 419 -3.78 -16.80 -25.22
C GLY A 419 -3.19 -17.03 -26.62
N ALA A 420 -4.04 -17.43 -27.58
CA ALA A 420 -3.66 -17.67 -28.98
C ALA A 420 -3.61 -16.38 -29.83
N ALA A 421 -4.25 -15.32 -29.37
CA ALA A 421 -4.19 -13.99 -29.96
C ALA A 421 -3.85 -12.96 -28.88
N SER A 422 -2.97 -12.01 -29.20
CA SER A 422 -2.65 -10.88 -28.34
C SER A 422 -3.70 -9.79 -28.50
N TRP A 423 -4.00 -9.14 -27.41
CA TRP A 423 -4.83 -7.94 -27.33
C TRP A 423 -3.98 -6.69 -27.03
#